data_71719bb9bb96ba87efe5e56c5cfd123f
#
_entry.id   71719bb9bb96ba87efe5e56c5cfd123f
#
_cell.length_a   1.000
_cell.length_b   1.000
_cell.length_c   1.000
_cell.angle_alpha   90.00
_cell.angle_beta   90.00
_cell.angle_gamma   90.00
#
_symmetry.space_group_name_H-M   'P 1'
#
loop_
_entity.id
_entity.type
_entity.pdbx_description
1 polymer ?
#
loop_
_entity_poly.entity_id
_entity_poly.type
_entity_poly.pdbx_seq_one_letter_code
_entity_poly.pdbx_strand_id
1 'polypeptide(L)'
;LDGDSTLVQMGANANEIVIPKISMDGLADYSRNSGYVDGDVTLTNETVSFNYDRGRAFSVDAMDNEETAGVAFGKLASEFIRTKVVPEMDAFRFATYAGTSGISKVTAGATLSTGADVITALRAATTEMDEDEVPLEERYLFITPTLYGTVQDLDTTKSREVMNRFASITLVPQTRFYTAIDLYDGVTDNSDSSGANEKPGGFVKAATGKDINFMVVHKPAVLQYTKHTVNKVITPQENQSADAYKFPYRVYGLADVYENKVAGIYLHHK
;
A
#
# COMPACT_ATOMS: atom_id res chain seq x y z
N LEU A 1 -4.92 -3.33 5.66
CA LEU A 1 -3.64 -3.52 6.39
C LEU A 1 -3.31 -2.33 7.31
N ASP A 2 -4.30 -1.71 7.96
CA ASP A 2 -4.02 -0.60 8.86
C ASP A 2 -3.10 -1.05 10.00
N GLY A 3 -2.10 -0.23 10.31
CA GLY A 3 -1.12 -0.50 11.33
C GLY A 3 -1.71 -0.41 12.74
N ASP A 4 -1.05 -1.06 13.69
CA ASP A 4 -1.44 -1.00 15.10
C ASP A 4 -1.09 0.38 15.67
N SER A 5 -2.11 1.17 15.98
CA SER A 5 -1.95 2.52 16.53
C SER A 5 -1.34 2.55 17.94
N THR A 6 -1.32 1.43 18.65
CA THR A 6 -0.75 1.35 20.01
C THR A 6 0.77 1.39 20.02
N LEU A 7 1.41 1.02 18.90
CA LEU A 7 2.87 1.00 18.75
C LEU A 7 3.46 2.34 18.27
N VAL A 8 2.61 3.33 18.01
CA VAL A 8 2.99 4.59 17.38
C VAL A 8 2.96 5.73 18.38
N GLN A 9 4.06 6.44 18.52
CA GLN A 9 4.14 7.69 19.28
C GLN A 9 4.20 8.88 18.32
N MET A 10 3.63 10.01 18.75
CA MET A 10 3.78 11.26 17.98
C MET A 10 5.24 11.70 18.03
N GLY A 11 5.81 12.05 16.87
CA GLY A 11 7.15 12.60 16.76
C GLY A 11 7.26 14.04 17.30
N ALA A 12 8.46 14.54 17.30
CA ALA A 12 8.73 15.94 17.68
C ALA A 12 8.10 16.94 16.70
N ASN A 13 7.99 16.56 15.44
CA ASN A 13 7.33 17.34 14.39
C ASN A 13 5.92 16.81 14.09
N ALA A 14 5.04 17.67 13.63
CA ALA A 14 3.64 17.32 13.35
C ALA A 14 3.45 16.32 12.21
N ASN A 15 4.47 16.11 11.36
CA ASN A 15 4.47 15.22 10.20
C ASN A 15 5.27 13.93 10.40
N GLU A 16 5.61 13.59 11.63
CA GLU A 16 6.43 12.43 11.96
C GLU A 16 5.70 11.48 12.91
N ILE A 17 6.02 10.21 12.77
CA ILE A 17 5.67 9.13 13.69
C ILE A 17 6.97 8.52 14.22
N VAL A 18 7.04 8.27 15.50
CA VAL A 18 8.17 7.60 16.15
C VAL A 18 7.75 6.20 16.56
N ILE A 19 8.54 5.22 16.14
CA ILE A 19 8.31 3.81 16.42
C ILE A 19 9.51 3.30 17.24
N PRO A 20 9.31 2.87 18.49
CA PRO A 20 10.38 2.33 19.30
C PRO A 20 10.80 0.94 18.79
N LYS A 21 12.11 0.74 18.64
CA LYS A 21 12.73 -0.55 18.30
C LYS A 21 13.56 -1.03 19.50
N ILE A 22 13.43 -2.30 19.82
CA ILE A 22 14.20 -2.96 20.88
C ILE A 22 15.12 -3.97 20.20
N SER A 23 16.41 -3.88 20.50
CA SER A 23 17.41 -4.88 20.18
C SER A 23 18.00 -5.42 21.48
N MET A 24 18.28 -6.72 21.54
CA MET A 24 18.81 -7.38 22.72
C MET A 24 19.81 -8.46 22.33
N ASP A 25 20.75 -8.73 23.22
CA ASP A 25 21.72 -9.80 23.03
C ASP A 25 21.05 -11.18 23.13
N GLY A 26 21.65 -12.17 22.45
CA GLY A 26 21.23 -13.56 22.52
C GLY A 26 21.64 -14.23 23.84
N LEU A 27 21.33 -15.53 23.96
CA LEU A 27 21.75 -16.33 25.11
C LEU A 27 23.27 -16.49 25.14
N ALA A 28 23.85 -16.36 26.33
CA ALA A 28 25.27 -16.65 26.61
C ALA A 28 25.41 -17.92 27.44
N ASP A 29 26.62 -18.48 27.49
CA ASP A 29 26.91 -19.65 28.30
C ASP A 29 26.81 -19.34 29.81
N TYR A 30 26.04 -20.14 30.51
CA TYR A 30 25.93 -20.06 31.98
C TYR A 30 27.08 -20.78 32.65
N SER A 31 27.82 -20.08 33.50
CA SER A 31 28.87 -20.69 34.34
C SER A 31 28.35 -20.95 35.76
N ARG A 32 28.48 -22.20 36.23
CA ARG A 32 28.12 -22.56 37.62
C ARG A 32 28.93 -21.79 38.68
N ASN A 33 30.09 -21.27 38.27
CA ASN A 33 31.02 -20.60 39.20
C ASN A 33 30.89 -19.07 39.17
N SER A 34 30.58 -18.48 38.01
CA SER A 34 30.47 -17.02 37.80
C SER A 34 29.05 -16.51 37.50
N GLY A 35 28.08 -17.42 37.34
CA GLY A 35 26.68 -17.05 37.10
C GLY A 35 26.35 -16.67 35.66
N TYR A 36 25.45 -15.72 35.48
CA TYR A 36 25.02 -15.19 34.20
C TYR A 36 26.03 -14.19 33.62
N VAL A 37 26.14 -14.16 32.32
CA VAL A 37 26.81 -13.06 31.58
C VAL A 37 25.77 -11.97 31.39
N ASP A 38 26.13 -10.72 31.70
CA ASP A 38 25.26 -9.57 31.49
C ASP A 38 25.06 -9.33 30.00
N GLY A 39 23.81 -9.20 29.56
CA GLY A 39 23.42 -8.83 28.22
C GLY A 39 23.02 -7.37 28.12
N ASP A 40 23.10 -6.80 26.92
CA ASP A 40 22.69 -5.43 26.65
C ASP A 40 21.31 -5.38 25.97
N VAL A 41 20.55 -4.33 26.29
CA VAL A 41 19.26 -4.01 25.67
C VAL A 41 19.33 -2.59 25.13
N THR A 42 19.27 -2.47 23.82
CA THR A 42 19.30 -1.17 23.16
C THR A 42 17.91 -0.80 22.68
N LEU A 43 17.41 0.37 23.11
CA LEU A 43 16.19 0.98 22.62
C LEU A 43 16.55 2.09 21.64
N THR A 44 16.12 1.92 20.38
CA THR A 44 16.27 2.94 19.33
C THR A 44 14.91 3.34 18.81
N ASN A 45 14.79 4.58 18.34
CA ASN A 45 13.57 5.10 17.75
C ASN A 45 13.73 5.26 16.24
N GLU A 46 12.83 4.65 15.48
CA GLU A 46 12.68 4.90 14.05
C GLU A 46 11.70 6.06 13.85
N THR A 47 12.11 7.08 13.11
CA THR A 47 11.26 8.22 12.79
C THR A 47 10.82 8.12 11.33
N VAL A 48 9.52 8.02 11.09
CA VAL A 48 8.93 7.92 9.76
C VAL A 48 8.07 9.13 9.49
N SER A 49 8.30 9.78 8.34
CA SER A 49 7.54 10.96 7.92
C SER A 49 6.35 10.58 7.05
N PHE A 50 5.24 11.33 7.18
CA PHE A 50 4.09 11.17 6.30
C PHE A 50 4.48 11.49 4.86
N ASN A 51 4.18 10.57 3.94
CA ASN A 51 4.62 10.61 2.54
C ASN A 51 3.48 10.69 1.52
N TYR A 52 2.23 10.79 1.97
CA TYR A 52 1.06 10.89 1.10
C TYR A 52 0.16 12.06 1.54
N ASP A 53 0.10 13.12 0.73
CA ASP A 53 -0.78 14.28 0.94
C ASP A 53 -1.41 14.68 -0.40
N ARG A 54 -2.62 14.19 -0.63
CA ARG A 54 -3.32 14.35 -1.90
C ARG A 54 -4.73 14.84 -1.69
N GLY A 55 -5.16 15.75 -2.54
CA GLY A 55 -6.50 16.28 -2.47
C GLY A 55 -6.98 16.89 -3.78
N ARG A 56 -8.29 17.00 -3.93
CA ARG A 56 -8.93 17.70 -5.05
C ARG A 56 -10.26 18.28 -4.60
N ALA A 57 -10.62 19.42 -5.18
CA ALA A 57 -11.92 20.03 -4.98
C ALA A 57 -12.70 20.06 -6.29
N PHE A 58 -13.98 19.66 -6.23
CA PHE A 58 -14.91 19.76 -7.34
C PHE A 58 -15.96 20.81 -7.00
N SER A 59 -16.43 21.53 -8.03
CA SER A 59 -17.51 22.48 -7.92
C SER A 59 -18.59 22.10 -8.93
N VAL A 60 -19.83 22.08 -8.48
CA VAL A 60 -21.01 21.85 -9.32
C VAL A 60 -21.92 23.05 -9.13
N ASP A 61 -22.27 23.73 -10.22
CA ASP A 61 -23.17 24.88 -10.19
C ASP A 61 -24.53 24.53 -9.58
N ALA A 62 -25.11 25.47 -8.85
CA ALA A 62 -26.38 25.21 -8.15
C ALA A 62 -27.53 24.94 -9.13
N MET A 63 -27.56 25.66 -10.28
CA MET A 63 -28.56 25.45 -11.32
C MET A 63 -28.40 24.11 -12.01
N ASP A 64 -27.17 23.71 -12.38
CA ASP A 64 -26.90 22.39 -12.97
C ASP A 64 -27.30 21.25 -12.04
N ASN A 65 -27.09 21.42 -10.74
CA ASN A 65 -27.50 20.43 -9.75
C ASN A 65 -29.04 20.37 -9.60
N GLU A 66 -29.73 21.50 -9.68
CA GLU A 66 -31.19 21.57 -9.64
C GLU A 66 -31.82 20.94 -10.90
N GLU A 67 -31.28 21.25 -12.09
CA GLU A 67 -31.71 20.66 -13.36
C GLU A 67 -31.56 19.14 -13.41
N THR A 68 -30.51 18.60 -12.73
CA THR A 68 -30.30 17.16 -12.60
C THR A 68 -30.99 16.54 -11.39
N ALA A 69 -31.86 17.27 -10.70
CA ALA A 69 -32.57 16.84 -9.49
C ALA A 69 -31.64 16.34 -8.36
N GLY A 70 -30.48 16.97 -8.20
CA GLY A 70 -29.50 16.62 -7.19
C GLY A 70 -28.64 15.37 -7.48
N VAL A 71 -28.84 14.73 -8.62
CA VAL A 71 -28.12 13.49 -8.99
C VAL A 71 -26.66 13.76 -9.29
N ALA A 72 -26.35 14.91 -9.92
CA ALA A 72 -24.98 15.25 -10.31
C ALA A 72 -24.04 15.29 -9.10
N PHE A 73 -24.41 16.03 -8.07
CA PHE A 73 -23.59 16.15 -6.85
C PHE A 73 -23.63 14.88 -5.99
N GLY A 74 -24.80 14.25 -5.82
CA GLY A 74 -24.95 13.06 -4.98
C GLY A 74 -24.11 11.86 -5.44
N LYS A 75 -23.87 11.73 -6.76
CA LYS A 75 -23.05 10.68 -7.35
C LYS A 75 -21.56 11.06 -7.39
N LEU A 76 -21.23 12.34 -7.50
CA LEU A 76 -19.85 12.81 -7.68
C LEU A 76 -18.92 12.30 -6.59
N ALA A 77 -19.27 12.49 -5.33
CA ALA A 77 -18.42 12.16 -4.18
C ALA A 77 -18.10 10.66 -4.12
N SER A 78 -19.13 9.81 -4.21
CA SER A 78 -18.97 8.36 -4.12
C SER A 78 -18.19 7.80 -5.32
N GLU A 79 -18.48 8.29 -6.52
CA GLU A 79 -17.83 7.84 -7.74
C GLU A 79 -16.36 8.29 -7.77
N PHE A 80 -16.06 9.51 -7.34
CA PHE A 80 -14.67 10.01 -7.23
C PHE A 80 -13.83 9.15 -6.27
N ILE A 81 -14.35 8.87 -5.08
CA ILE A 81 -13.64 8.04 -4.11
C ILE A 81 -13.40 6.65 -4.68
N ARG A 82 -14.42 6.01 -5.24
CA ARG A 82 -14.35 4.65 -5.76
C ARG A 82 -13.43 4.52 -6.97
N THR A 83 -13.45 5.49 -7.91
CA THR A 83 -12.77 5.36 -9.20
C THR A 83 -11.41 6.05 -9.28
N LYS A 84 -11.13 7.01 -8.40
CA LYS A 84 -9.89 7.80 -8.41
C LYS A 84 -9.08 7.64 -7.14
N VAL A 85 -9.68 7.89 -5.98
CA VAL A 85 -8.94 7.90 -4.70
C VAL A 85 -8.46 6.50 -4.32
N VAL A 86 -9.35 5.52 -4.30
CA VAL A 86 -9.00 4.15 -3.88
C VAL A 86 -7.94 3.54 -4.80
N PRO A 87 -8.06 3.58 -6.15
CA PRO A 87 -7.02 3.05 -7.03
C PRO A 87 -5.66 3.73 -6.89
N GLU A 88 -5.63 5.06 -6.68
CA GLU A 88 -4.38 5.81 -6.48
C GLU A 88 -3.71 5.44 -5.16
N MET A 89 -4.49 5.39 -4.06
CA MET A 89 -3.96 4.97 -2.75
C MET A 89 -3.42 3.54 -2.77
N ASP A 90 -4.13 2.60 -3.40
CA ASP A 90 -3.67 1.23 -3.51
C ASP A 90 -2.37 1.16 -4.32
N ALA A 91 -2.31 1.84 -5.47
CA ALA A 91 -1.12 1.88 -6.32
C ALA A 91 0.08 2.50 -5.60
N PHE A 92 -0.13 3.60 -4.86
CA PHE A 92 0.89 4.24 -4.05
C PHE A 92 1.45 3.30 -2.98
N ARG A 93 0.58 2.61 -2.23
CA ARG A 93 0.97 1.68 -1.18
C ARG A 93 1.79 0.51 -1.74
N PHE A 94 1.30 -0.14 -2.81
CA PHE A 94 2.02 -1.25 -3.44
C PHE A 94 3.37 -0.81 -4.01
N ALA A 95 3.44 0.36 -4.65
CA ALA A 95 4.69 0.90 -5.16
C ALA A 95 5.69 1.22 -4.02
N THR A 96 5.22 1.77 -2.92
CA THR A 96 6.06 2.04 -1.73
C THR A 96 6.61 0.75 -1.15
N TYR A 97 5.77 -0.26 -0.94
CA TYR A 97 6.22 -1.56 -0.41
C TYR A 97 7.18 -2.26 -1.36
N ALA A 98 6.92 -2.22 -2.67
CA ALA A 98 7.79 -2.81 -3.69
C ALA A 98 9.14 -2.10 -3.83
N GLY A 99 9.17 -0.79 -3.55
CA GLY A 99 10.37 0.05 -3.61
C GLY A 99 11.26 -0.04 -2.38
N THR A 100 10.79 -0.63 -1.27
CA THR A 100 11.56 -0.74 -0.04
C THR A 100 12.78 -1.65 -0.24
N SER A 101 13.93 -1.21 0.27
CA SER A 101 15.15 -2.01 0.24
C SER A 101 15.09 -3.15 1.25
N GLY A 102 15.67 -4.30 0.89
CA GLY A 102 15.76 -5.46 1.79
C GLY A 102 14.56 -6.40 1.79
N ILE A 103 13.48 -6.09 1.06
CA ILE A 103 12.38 -7.05 0.88
C ILE A 103 12.83 -8.24 0.04
N SER A 104 12.31 -9.43 0.34
CA SER A 104 12.51 -10.61 -0.49
C SER A 104 11.80 -10.45 -1.83
N LYS A 105 12.49 -10.74 -2.93
CA LYS A 105 11.93 -10.58 -4.27
C LYS A 105 12.57 -11.46 -5.31
N VAL A 106 11.82 -11.80 -6.33
CA VAL A 106 12.35 -12.40 -7.55
C VAL A 106 13.24 -11.38 -8.26
N THR A 107 14.55 -11.68 -8.33
CA THR A 107 15.57 -10.74 -8.84
C THR A 107 15.39 -10.45 -10.33
N ALA A 108 15.08 -11.44 -11.14
CA ALA A 108 15.04 -11.33 -12.59
C ALA A 108 13.65 -10.99 -13.17
N GLY A 109 12.61 -11.02 -12.35
CA GLY A 109 11.24 -10.97 -12.83
C GLY A 109 10.85 -12.18 -13.71
N ALA A 110 9.60 -12.56 -13.74
CA ALA A 110 9.13 -13.66 -14.58
C ALA A 110 7.66 -13.47 -14.98
N THR A 111 7.36 -13.86 -16.21
CA THR A 111 5.97 -13.98 -16.66
C THR A 111 5.45 -15.36 -16.25
N LEU A 112 4.39 -15.37 -15.46
CA LEU A 112 3.70 -16.59 -15.06
C LEU A 112 2.58 -16.86 -16.06
N SER A 113 2.65 -17.99 -16.78
CA SER A 113 1.73 -18.31 -17.88
C SER A 113 0.71 -19.36 -17.49
N THR A 114 1.06 -20.27 -16.59
CA THR A 114 0.20 -21.39 -16.17
C THR A 114 -0.06 -21.35 -14.67
N GLY A 115 -1.16 -21.95 -14.23
CA GLY A 115 -1.44 -22.09 -12.81
C GLY A 115 -0.36 -22.87 -12.05
N ALA A 116 0.32 -23.82 -12.72
CA ALA A 116 1.44 -24.58 -12.14
C ALA A 116 2.64 -23.66 -11.85
N ASP A 117 2.94 -22.70 -12.75
CA ASP A 117 4.00 -21.72 -12.54
C ASP A 117 3.67 -20.81 -11.35
N VAL A 118 2.41 -20.36 -11.26
CA VAL A 118 1.94 -19.53 -10.14
C VAL A 118 2.08 -20.27 -8.82
N ILE A 119 1.64 -21.53 -8.73
CA ILE A 119 1.76 -22.33 -7.51
C ILE A 119 3.22 -22.58 -7.13
N THR A 120 4.09 -22.80 -8.11
CA THR A 120 5.53 -22.97 -7.88
C THR A 120 6.13 -21.68 -7.32
N ALA A 121 5.78 -20.53 -7.89
CA ALA A 121 6.25 -19.22 -7.42
C ALA A 121 5.72 -18.88 -6.02
N LEU A 122 4.45 -19.15 -5.74
CA LEU A 122 3.85 -18.94 -4.41
C LEU A 122 4.50 -19.85 -3.35
N ARG A 123 4.82 -21.10 -3.73
CA ARG A 123 5.52 -22.02 -2.83
C ARG A 123 6.95 -21.54 -2.54
N ALA A 124 7.65 -21.04 -3.55
CA ALA A 124 8.98 -20.45 -3.35
C ALA A 124 8.91 -19.24 -2.41
N ALA A 125 7.93 -18.34 -2.61
CA ALA A 125 7.69 -17.20 -1.75
C ALA A 125 7.43 -17.60 -0.29
N THR A 126 6.55 -18.58 -0.07
CA THR A 126 6.26 -19.04 1.30
C THR A 126 7.45 -19.74 1.94
N THR A 127 8.26 -20.48 1.17
CA THR A 127 9.47 -21.14 1.67
C THR A 127 10.51 -20.11 2.09
N GLU A 128 10.75 -19.07 1.29
CA GLU A 128 11.70 -18.00 1.63
C GLU A 128 11.26 -17.26 2.90
N MET A 129 9.97 -16.93 3.02
CA MET A 129 9.44 -16.34 4.26
C MET A 129 9.52 -17.28 5.48
N ASP A 130 9.45 -18.60 5.28
CA ASP A 130 9.63 -19.58 6.36
C ASP A 130 11.10 -19.68 6.81
N GLU A 131 12.05 -19.62 5.85
CA GLU A 131 13.49 -19.60 6.13
C GLU A 131 13.92 -18.28 6.84
N ASP A 132 13.23 -17.18 6.54
CA ASP A 132 13.39 -15.88 7.20
C ASP A 132 12.66 -15.79 8.56
N GLU A 133 12.13 -16.89 9.06
CA GLU A 133 11.42 -16.99 10.35
C GLU A 133 10.20 -16.05 10.47
N VAL A 134 9.59 -15.67 9.35
CA VAL A 134 8.36 -14.87 9.35
C VAL A 134 7.20 -15.73 9.83
N PRO A 135 6.37 -15.28 10.82
CA PRO A 135 5.23 -16.06 11.28
C PRO A 135 4.25 -16.41 10.16
N LEU A 136 3.66 -17.61 10.20
CA LEU A 136 2.65 -18.07 9.23
C LEU A 136 1.34 -17.29 9.34
N GLU A 137 1.04 -16.84 10.53
CA GLU A 137 -0.16 -16.07 10.83
C GLU A 137 -0.08 -14.68 10.15
N GLU A 138 -1.23 -14.14 9.77
CA GLU A 138 -1.36 -12.81 9.17
C GLU A 138 -0.55 -12.57 7.88
N ARG A 139 -0.25 -13.63 7.10
CA ARG A 139 0.27 -13.50 5.74
C ARG A 139 -0.88 -13.29 4.76
N TYR A 140 -0.91 -12.13 4.13
CA TYR A 140 -1.91 -11.73 3.14
C TYR A 140 -1.34 -11.85 1.73
N LEU A 141 -2.08 -12.52 0.85
CA LEU A 141 -1.71 -12.62 -0.57
C LEU A 141 -2.49 -11.60 -1.39
N PHE A 142 -1.76 -10.74 -2.09
CA PHE A 142 -2.27 -9.87 -3.13
C PHE A 142 -1.87 -10.44 -4.48
N ILE A 143 -2.83 -10.75 -5.35
CA ILE A 143 -2.59 -11.41 -6.63
C ILE A 143 -3.49 -10.83 -7.71
N THR A 144 -3.04 -10.85 -8.97
CA THR A 144 -3.88 -10.40 -10.07
C THR A 144 -5.02 -11.38 -10.36
N PRO A 145 -6.22 -10.91 -10.74
CA PRO A 145 -7.36 -11.77 -11.03
C PRO A 145 -7.08 -12.83 -12.11
N THR A 146 -6.29 -12.47 -13.12
CA THR A 146 -5.91 -13.39 -14.21
C THR A 146 -5.11 -14.58 -13.69
N LEU A 147 -4.08 -14.32 -12.85
CA LEU A 147 -3.25 -15.39 -12.29
C LEU A 147 -4.01 -16.23 -11.26
N TYR A 148 -4.89 -15.61 -10.48
CA TYR A 148 -5.75 -16.34 -9.56
C TYR A 148 -6.69 -17.31 -10.32
N GLY A 149 -7.27 -16.86 -11.44
CA GLY A 149 -8.09 -17.71 -12.30
C GLY A 149 -7.33 -18.95 -12.81
N THR A 150 -6.08 -18.78 -13.28
CA THR A 150 -5.26 -19.93 -13.73
C THR A 150 -4.95 -20.93 -12.60
N VAL A 151 -4.86 -20.47 -11.35
CA VAL A 151 -4.70 -21.36 -10.19
C VAL A 151 -6.00 -22.12 -9.89
N GLN A 152 -7.15 -21.45 -10.01
CA GLN A 152 -8.46 -22.12 -9.83
C GLN A 152 -8.71 -23.20 -10.89
N ASP A 153 -8.29 -22.97 -12.13
CA ASP A 153 -8.41 -23.95 -13.22
C ASP A 153 -7.61 -25.23 -12.98
N LEU A 154 -6.55 -25.17 -12.17
CA LEU A 154 -5.77 -26.36 -11.80
C LEU A 154 -6.53 -27.33 -10.91
N ASP A 155 -7.34 -26.82 -9.97
CA ASP A 155 -8.12 -27.56 -8.97
C ASP A 155 -7.43 -28.82 -8.41
N THR A 156 -6.17 -28.71 -8.05
CA THR A 156 -5.39 -29.81 -7.48
C THR A 156 -5.29 -29.68 -5.95
N THR A 157 -5.03 -30.80 -5.26
CA THR A 157 -4.75 -30.78 -3.81
C THR A 157 -3.58 -29.84 -3.47
N LYS A 158 -2.53 -29.86 -4.29
CA LYS A 158 -1.36 -28.99 -4.11
C LYS A 158 -1.70 -27.50 -4.22
N SER A 159 -2.56 -27.12 -5.18
CA SER A 159 -2.96 -25.70 -5.32
C SER A 159 -3.74 -25.24 -4.10
N ARG A 160 -4.65 -26.06 -3.59
CA ARG A 160 -5.43 -25.76 -2.39
C ARG A 160 -4.57 -25.65 -1.14
N GLU A 161 -3.61 -26.56 -0.94
CA GLU A 161 -2.70 -26.52 0.20
C GLU A 161 -1.84 -25.27 0.24
N VAL A 162 -1.30 -24.85 -0.91
CA VAL A 162 -0.52 -23.60 -1.00
C VAL A 162 -1.39 -22.37 -0.72
N MET A 163 -2.59 -22.32 -1.29
CA MET A 163 -3.51 -21.20 -1.09
C MET A 163 -4.02 -21.09 0.35
N ASN A 164 -4.19 -22.22 1.04
CA ASN A 164 -4.63 -22.25 2.44
C ASN A 164 -3.57 -21.75 3.44
N ARG A 165 -2.34 -21.52 3.01
CA ARG A 165 -1.28 -20.94 3.87
C ARG A 165 -1.46 -19.43 4.09
N PHE A 166 -2.32 -18.78 3.33
CA PHE A 166 -2.56 -17.35 3.43
C PHE A 166 -3.80 -17.06 4.28
N ALA A 167 -3.68 -16.10 5.21
CA ALA A 167 -4.78 -15.67 6.07
C ALA A 167 -5.91 -15.03 5.24
N SER A 168 -5.58 -14.35 4.15
CA SER A 168 -6.53 -13.79 3.21
C SER A 168 -5.90 -13.62 1.82
N ILE A 169 -6.74 -13.72 0.80
CA ILE A 169 -6.36 -13.54 -0.61
C ILE A 169 -7.16 -12.38 -1.16
N THR A 170 -6.46 -11.36 -1.66
CA THR A 170 -7.07 -10.16 -2.23
C THR A 170 -6.71 -10.04 -3.70
N LEU A 171 -7.73 -9.92 -4.54
CA LEU A 171 -7.55 -9.72 -5.98
C LEU A 171 -7.31 -8.25 -6.28
N VAL A 172 -6.17 -7.96 -6.91
CA VAL A 172 -5.76 -6.59 -7.26
C VAL A 172 -5.70 -6.45 -8.77
N PRO A 173 -6.51 -5.56 -9.38
CA PRO A 173 -6.41 -5.28 -10.81
C PRO A 173 -5.02 -4.79 -11.19
N GLN A 174 -4.50 -5.26 -12.34
CA GLN A 174 -3.16 -4.89 -12.83
C GLN A 174 -2.98 -3.38 -12.98
N THR A 175 -4.05 -2.62 -13.26
CA THR A 175 -4.03 -1.17 -13.46
C THR A 175 -3.59 -0.36 -12.25
N ARG A 176 -3.45 -0.97 -11.07
CA ARG A 176 -2.97 -0.35 -9.83
C ARG A 176 -1.91 -1.20 -9.12
N PHE A 177 -1.33 -2.19 -9.82
CA PHE A 177 -0.41 -3.16 -9.22
C PHE A 177 0.95 -3.09 -9.89
N TYR A 178 1.73 -2.06 -9.53
CA TYR A 178 3.02 -1.71 -10.13
C TYR A 178 4.09 -1.56 -9.05
N THR A 179 5.34 -1.84 -9.41
CA THR A 179 6.49 -1.67 -8.50
C THR A 179 6.91 -0.22 -8.33
N ALA A 180 6.56 0.65 -9.27
CA ALA A 180 6.78 2.09 -9.18
C ALA A 180 5.71 2.84 -9.98
N ILE A 181 5.29 3.99 -9.46
CA ILE A 181 4.32 4.88 -10.07
C ILE A 181 4.81 6.32 -10.00
N ASP A 182 4.34 7.13 -10.94
CA ASP A 182 4.48 8.59 -10.91
C ASP A 182 3.12 9.20 -10.57
N LEU A 183 3.11 10.07 -9.56
CA LEU A 183 1.91 10.80 -9.14
C LEU A 183 1.87 12.15 -9.86
N TYR A 184 0.80 12.39 -10.58
CA TYR A 184 0.59 13.65 -11.30
C TYR A 184 0.14 14.76 -10.35
N ASP A 185 0.72 15.95 -10.48
CA ASP A 185 0.48 17.11 -9.62
C ASP A 185 -0.93 17.72 -9.77
N GLY A 186 -1.59 17.48 -10.91
CA GLY A 186 -2.91 18.01 -11.22
C GLY A 186 -2.92 19.48 -11.66
N VAL A 187 -1.74 20.08 -11.91
CA VAL A 187 -1.55 21.50 -12.25
C VAL A 187 -0.78 21.67 -13.57
N THR A 188 0.30 20.93 -13.75
CA THR A 188 1.18 21.04 -14.92
C THR A 188 0.44 20.64 -16.19
N ASP A 189 0.30 21.59 -17.10
CA ASP A 189 -0.35 21.41 -18.40
C ASP A 189 0.70 21.39 -19.52
N ASN A 190 1.00 20.20 -20.01
CA ASN A 190 1.92 19.97 -21.12
C ASN A 190 1.19 19.57 -22.41
N SER A 191 -0.08 19.98 -22.57
CA SER A 191 -0.90 19.60 -23.73
C SER A 191 -0.25 20.00 -25.07
N ASP A 192 0.52 21.08 -25.07
CA ASP A 192 1.22 21.63 -26.25
C ASP A 192 2.72 21.26 -26.29
N SER A 193 3.19 20.47 -25.38
CA SER A 193 4.60 20.12 -25.18
C SER A 193 4.83 18.62 -25.25
N SER A 194 6.10 18.21 -25.46
CA SER A 194 6.49 16.80 -25.48
C SER A 194 6.54 16.12 -24.09
N GLY A 195 6.21 16.83 -23.02
CA GLY A 195 6.16 16.32 -21.65
C GLY A 195 4.83 15.66 -21.30
N ALA A 196 4.79 14.93 -20.18
CA ALA A 196 3.56 14.37 -19.66
C ALA A 196 2.61 15.48 -19.19
N ASN A 197 1.34 15.42 -19.61
CA ASN A 197 0.31 16.30 -19.08
C ASN A 197 -0.18 15.78 -17.74
N GLU A 198 0.16 16.49 -16.66
CA GLU A 198 -0.19 16.12 -15.29
C GLU A 198 -1.49 16.77 -14.80
N LYS A 199 -2.02 17.74 -15.54
CA LYS A 199 -3.24 18.51 -15.19
C LYS A 199 -4.45 17.65 -14.83
N PRO A 200 -4.71 16.47 -15.47
CA PRO A 200 -5.80 15.60 -15.04
C PRO A 200 -5.64 15.07 -13.60
N GLY A 201 -4.42 15.06 -13.09
CA GLY A 201 -4.09 14.41 -11.82
C GLY A 201 -4.16 12.89 -11.90
N GLY A 202 -4.09 12.22 -10.74
CA GLY A 202 -4.06 10.77 -10.66
C GLY A 202 -2.63 10.23 -10.68
N PHE A 203 -2.45 9.02 -11.20
CA PHE A 203 -1.15 8.34 -11.27
C PHE A 203 -0.98 7.60 -12.59
N VAL A 204 0.26 7.31 -12.91
CA VAL A 204 0.66 6.48 -14.05
C VAL A 204 1.76 5.51 -13.61
N LYS A 205 1.91 4.40 -14.31
CA LYS A 205 3.05 3.50 -14.11
C LYS A 205 4.34 4.25 -14.49
N ALA A 206 5.30 4.31 -13.58
CA ALA A 206 6.60 4.92 -13.84
C ALA A 206 7.35 4.19 -14.95
N ALA A 207 8.25 4.87 -15.65
CA ALA A 207 9.06 4.28 -16.73
C ALA A 207 9.90 3.08 -16.24
N THR A 208 10.38 3.11 -15.00
CA THR A 208 11.09 2.01 -14.34
C THR A 208 10.17 1.00 -13.67
N GLY A 209 8.87 1.30 -13.58
CA GLY A 209 7.88 0.46 -12.95
C GLY A 209 7.65 -0.83 -13.72
N LYS A 210 7.48 -1.93 -12.98
CA LYS A 210 7.16 -3.25 -13.52
C LYS A 210 5.79 -3.70 -13.04
N ASP A 211 5.16 -4.58 -13.79
CA ASP A 211 3.89 -5.19 -13.40
C ASP A 211 4.13 -6.19 -12.28
N ILE A 212 3.41 -6.07 -11.19
CA ILE A 212 3.45 -7.04 -10.10
C ILE A 212 2.53 -8.20 -10.44
N ASN A 213 3.02 -9.42 -10.32
CA ASN A 213 2.25 -10.65 -10.45
C ASN A 213 1.48 -10.95 -9.16
N PHE A 214 2.21 -11.00 -8.06
CA PHE A 214 1.67 -11.13 -6.72
C PHE A 214 2.63 -10.53 -5.68
N MET A 215 2.09 -10.20 -4.52
CA MET A 215 2.83 -9.76 -3.35
C MET A 215 2.30 -10.47 -2.12
N VAL A 216 3.17 -11.05 -1.32
CA VAL A 216 2.81 -11.58 -0.01
C VAL A 216 3.25 -10.58 1.05
N VAL A 217 2.35 -10.23 1.94
CA VAL A 217 2.60 -9.24 2.99
C VAL A 217 2.21 -9.83 4.34
N HIS A 218 3.16 -9.91 5.26
CA HIS A 218 2.87 -10.14 6.67
C HIS A 218 2.41 -8.83 7.29
N LYS A 219 1.19 -8.78 7.82
CA LYS A 219 0.55 -7.55 8.26
C LYS A 219 1.40 -6.68 9.21
N PRO A 220 2.09 -7.25 10.23
CA PRO A 220 2.96 -6.47 11.11
C PRO A 220 4.21 -5.86 10.46
N ALA A 221 4.49 -6.16 9.19
CA ALA A 221 5.64 -5.61 8.47
C ALA A 221 5.34 -4.25 7.82
N VAL A 222 4.08 -3.92 7.62
CA VAL A 222 3.70 -2.68 6.95
C VAL A 222 3.23 -1.61 7.92
N LEU A 223 3.63 -0.38 7.63
CA LEU A 223 3.21 0.83 8.31
C LEU A 223 2.21 1.57 7.43
N GLN A 224 0.95 1.58 7.84
CA GLN A 224 -0.11 2.20 7.09
C GLN A 224 -1.01 2.99 8.04
N TYR A 225 -0.91 4.31 7.97
CA TYR A 225 -1.68 5.23 8.81
C TYR A 225 -2.30 6.34 8.00
N THR A 226 -3.55 6.67 8.30
CA THR A 226 -4.23 7.85 7.79
C THR A 226 -4.41 8.83 8.93
N LYS A 227 -3.70 9.97 8.87
CA LYS A 227 -3.74 10.99 9.91
C LYS A 227 -4.95 11.89 9.77
N HIS A 228 -5.31 12.23 8.55
CA HIS A 228 -6.38 13.19 8.29
C HIS A 228 -7.08 12.90 6.98
N THR A 229 -8.40 12.91 7.01
CA THR A 229 -9.23 12.81 5.82
C THR A 229 -10.27 13.93 5.87
N VAL A 230 -10.27 14.76 4.82
CA VAL A 230 -11.33 15.75 4.61
C VAL A 230 -12.28 15.19 3.57
N ASN A 231 -13.52 15.05 3.97
CA ASN A 231 -14.64 14.68 3.11
C ASN A 231 -15.79 15.63 3.48
N LYS A 232 -15.78 16.84 2.93
CA LYS A 232 -16.68 17.92 3.30
C LYS A 232 -17.52 18.33 2.10
N VAL A 233 -18.74 18.74 2.37
CA VAL A 233 -19.64 19.38 1.41
C VAL A 233 -19.82 20.82 1.86
N ILE A 234 -19.60 21.76 0.95
CA ILE A 234 -19.86 23.18 1.14
C ILE A 234 -21.07 23.53 0.27
N THR A 235 -22.09 24.03 0.89
CA THR A 235 -23.35 24.44 0.20
C THR A 235 -23.16 25.79 -0.52
N PRO A 236 -24.02 26.13 -1.50
CA PRO A 236 -23.98 27.43 -2.18
C PRO A 236 -24.03 28.61 -1.22
N GLN A 237 -24.81 28.50 -0.13
CA GLN A 237 -24.90 29.57 0.88
C GLN A 237 -23.60 29.78 1.66
N GLU A 238 -22.80 28.75 1.82
CA GLU A 238 -21.49 28.81 2.49
C GLU A 238 -20.33 29.14 1.54
N ASN A 239 -20.54 28.97 0.24
CA ASN A 239 -19.53 29.17 -0.79
C ASN A 239 -19.49 30.64 -1.22
N GLN A 240 -18.51 31.39 -0.67
CA GLN A 240 -18.37 32.83 -0.94
C GLN A 240 -17.85 33.15 -2.37
N SER A 241 -17.38 32.14 -3.12
CA SER A 241 -16.72 32.38 -4.42
C SER A 241 -17.63 32.14 -5.61
N ALA A 242 -18.71 31.37 -5.46
CA ALA A 242 -19.64 31.04 -6.55
C ALA A 242 -20.93 30.45 -5.97
N ASP A 243 -22.04 30.58 -6.71
CA ASP A 243 -23.30 29.87 -6.41
C ASP A 243 -23.19 28.42 -6.83
N ALA A 244 -22.45 27.64 -6.06
CA ALA A 244 -22.09 26.27 -6.41
C ALA A 244 -21.86 25.42 -5.17
N TYR A 245 -22.22 24.13 -5.27
CA TYR A 245 -21.80 23.12 -4.32
C TYR A 245 -20.31 22.82 -4.52
N LYS A 246 -19.54 22.77 -3.43
CA LYS A 246 -18.12 22.40 -3.44
C LYS A 246 -17.88 21.13 -2.67
N PHE A 247 -17.10 20.21 -3.26
CA PHE A 247 -16.68 18.97 -2.63
C PHE A 247 -15.14 18.93 -2.56
N PRO A 248 -14.52 19.48 -1.51
CA PRO A 248 -13.10 19.29 -1.24
C PRO A 248 -12.88 17.94 -0.60
N TYR A 249 -11.95 17.17 -1.18
CA TYR A 249 -11.46 15.91 -0.66
C TYR A 249 -9.95 15.98 -0.45
N ARG A 250 -9.46 15.54 0.70
CA ARG A 250 -8.03 15.45 1.00
C ARG A 250 -7.76 14.26 1.88
N VAL A 251 -6.68 13.53 1.58
CA VAL A 251 -6.15 12.46 2.43
C VAL A 251 -4.70 12.76 2.73
N TYR A 252 -4.36 12.70 4.01
CA TYR A 252 -3.01 12.83 4.52
C TYR A 252 -2.66 11.58 5.31
N GLY A 253 -1.66 10.83 4.84
CA GLY A 253 -1.34 9.52 5.37
C GLY A 253 0.11 9.10 5.16
N LEU A 254 0.40 7.90 5.65
CA LEU A 254 1.69 7.24 5.58
C LEU A 254 1.51 5.83 5.02
N ALA A 255 2.40 5.43 4.13
CA ALA A 255 2.65 4.05 3.78
C ALA A 255 4.16 3.81 3.78
N ASP A 256 4.61 2.81 4.53
CA ASP A 256 6.02 2.44 4.65
C ASP A 256 6.15 0.99 5.12
N VAL A 257 7.35 0.48 5.23
CA VAL A 257 7.68 -0.86 5.72
C VAL A 257 8.56 -0.74 6.95
N TYR A 258 8.26 -1.52 7.97
CA TYR A 258 9.02 -1.55 9.20
C TYR A 258 10.43 -2.10 8.94
N GLU A 259 11.49 -1.33 9.21
CA GLU A 259 12.89 -1.70 8.88
C GLU A 259 13.31 -3.08 9.40
N ASN A 260 12.88 -3.45 10.61
CA ASN A 260 13.22 -4.73 11.22
C ASN A 260 12.36 -5.91 10.73
N LYS A 261 11.37 -5.66 9.86
CA LYS A 261 10.41 -6.66 9.38
C LYS A 261 10.31 -6.69 7.85
N VAL A 262 11.32 -6.21 7.14
CA VAL A 262 11.33 -6.18 5.67
C VAL A 262 11.20 -7.59 5.06
N ALA A 263 11.70 -8.62 5.71
CA ALA A 263 11.51 -10.02 5.32
C ALA A 263 10.01 -10.45 5.30
N GLY A 264 9.14 -9.71 5.99
CA GLY A 264 7.69 -9.93 5.95
C GLY A 264 7.02 -9.56 4.64
N ILE A 265 7.77 -9.10 3.63
CA ILE A 265 7.25 -8.80 2.30
C ILE A 265 7.99 -9.61 1.25
N TYR A 266 7.24 -10.34 0.43
CA TYR A 266 7.76 -11.02 -0.76
C TYR A 266 7.11 -10.46 -2.01
N LEU A 267 7.92 -10.04 -2.97
CA LEU A 267 7.48 -9.43 -4.23
C LEU A 267 7.83 -10.33 -5.42
N HIS A 268 6.83 -10.62 -6.26
CA HIS A 268 7.02 -11.23 -7.57
C HIS A 268 6.50 -10.31 -8.67
N HIS A 269 7.35 -9.95 -9.63
CA HIS A 269 7.02 -9.06 -10.74
C HIS A 269 7.40 -9.66 -12.09
N LYS A 270 6.91 -9.05 -13.19
CA LYS A 270 7.34 -9.36 -14.56
C LYS A 270 8.71 -8.80 -14.88
#